data_1474f6a66c6d28c1a5ec61dca46f751c
#
_entry.id   1474f6a66c6d28c1a5ec61dca46f751c
#
_cell.length_a   1.000
_cell.length_b   1.000
_cell.length_c   1.000
_cell.angle_alpha   90.00
_cell.angle_beta   90.00
_cell.angle_gamma   90.00
#
_symmetry.space_group_name_H-M   'P 1'
#
loop_
_entity.id
_entity.type
_entity.pdbx_description
1 polymer ?
#
loop_
_entity_poly.entity_id
_entity_poly.type
_entity_poly.pdbx_seq_one_letter_code
_entity_poly.pdbx_strand_id
1 'polypeptide(L)'
;MMITGKFPSLRLRRNRKTDWSRRLIEENNLTPNDFILPIFLIDGKNKKQSIKSMPGVYRYTIDKLNNIVDRAIKKGIPMIALFPYTEKRKKNDLGTEALNENNLVCRALQRIKNKYKNEIGIMCDVALDPYTSHGHDGLLQNKYVLNDETIKILLDQSLLQAQMGCDVLAPSDMMDGRIGEIRKYLDKHNFKMTQILSYAVKYASSFYGPFRDAVGSKNLLKGSKKNYQMDYRNSDEALREVALDIKEGADMVMVKPGLPYLDIIKKVKENFKIPVMAYQVSGEYSLLEHGIKNDLTDRNIILESLISFKRAGANAIVSYYADRLDQIIK
;
A
#
# COMPACT_ATOMS: atom_id res chain seq x y z
N MET A 1 -29.12 -14.05 12.70
CA MET A 1 -30.39 -13.58 13.30
C MET A 1 -31.43 -13.51 12.19
N MET A 2 -32.54 -14.22 12.29
CA MET A 2 -33.62 -14.13 11.31
C MET A 2 -34.44 -12.87 11.61
N ILE A 3 -34.59 -11.98 10.61
CA ILE A 3 -35.46 -10.80 10.73
C ILE A 3 -36.91 -11.32 10.66
N THR A 4 -37.65 -11.17 11.75
CA THR A 4 -39.07 -11.53 11.81
C THR A 4 -39.91 -10.29 11.57
N GLY A 5 -40.67 -10.30 10.48
CA GLY A 5 -41.60 -9.22 10.11
C GLY A 5 -41.95 -9.32 8.63
N LYS A 6 -43.15 -8.84 8.28
CA LYS A 6 -43.65 -8.89 6.91
C LYS A 6 -44.33 -7.61 6.47
N PHE A 7 -44.37 -7.40 5.17
CA PHE A 7 -45.20 -6.37 4.55
C PHE A 7 -46.69 -6.58 4.93
N PRO A 8 -47.46 -5.50 5.18
CA PRO A 8 -47.10 -4.08 5.05
C PRO A 8 -46.43 -3.45 6.29
N SER A 9 -46.36 -4.14 7.43
CA SER A 9 -45.84 -3.60 8.69
C SER A 9 -44.32 -3.33 8.62
N LEU A 10 -43.54 -4.24 8.03
CA LEU A 10 -42.13 -4.06 7.79
C LEU A 10 -41.90 -3.41 6.42
N ARG A 11 -41.26 -2.23 6.41
CA ARG A 11 -40.90 -1.45 5.21
C ARG A 11 -39.55 -0.81 5.37
N LEU A 12 -38.49 -1.44 4.86
CA LEU A 12 -37.11 -0.91 4.94
C LEU A 12 -36.95 0.41 4.19
N ARG A 13 -37.79 0.76 3.22
CA ARG A 13 -37.78 2.04 2.53
C ARG A 13 -38.02 3.25 3.43
N ARG A 14 -38.58 3.09 4.63
CA ARG A 14 -38.82 4.20 5.57
C ARG A 14 -37.51 4.91 5.91
N ASN A 15 -36.46 4.15 6.17
CA ASN A 15 -35.11 4.70 6.52
C ASN A 15 -34.40 5.36 5.34
N ARG A 16 -34.84 5.10 4.10
CA ARG A 16 -34.24 5.64 2.88
C ARG A 16 -34.97 6.88 2.32
N LYS A 17 -36.08 7.25 2.91
CA LYS A 17 -37.00 8.26 2.36
C LYS A 17 -36.38 9.66 2.30
N THR A 18 -35.67 10.07 3.35
CA THR A 18 -35.13 11.42 3.49
C THR A 18 -33.62 11.38 3.70
N ASP A 19 -32.95 12.48 3.35
CA ASP A 19 -31.49 12.60 3.49
C ASP A 19 -31.03 12.45 4.93
N TRP A 20 -31.64 13.19 5.87
CA TRP A 20 -31.27 13.10 7.29
C TRP A 20 -31.42 11.68 7.85
N SER A 21 -32.43 10.93 7.38
CA SER A 21 -32.65 9.54 7.81
C SER A 21 -31.55 8.61 7.27
N ARG A 22 -31.14 8.79 6.00
CA ARG A 22 -30.04 8.02 5.43
C ARG A 22 -28.73 8.28 6.16
N ARG A 23 -28.41 9.56 6.42
CA ARG A 23 -27.20 9.94 7.18
C ARG A 23 -27.20 9.39 8.61
N LEU A 24 -28.36 9.36 9.27
CA LEU A 24 -28.48 8.85 10.64
C LEU A 24 -28.13 7.37 10.78
N ILE A 25 -28.39 6.58 9.74
CA ILE A 25 -28.18 5.13 9.75
C ILE A 25 -26.94 4.66 8.98
N GLU A 26 -26.09 5.60 8.56
CA GLU A 26 -24.83 5.25 7.91
C GLU A 26 -23.95 4.42 8.85
N GLU A 27 -23.53 3.24 8.39
CA GLU A 27 -22.70 2.31 9.16
C GLU A 27 -21.20 2.58 8.98
N ASN A 28 -20.81 3.18 7.85
CA ASN A 28 -19.43 3.40 7.49
C ASN A 28 -19.22 4.81 6.91
N ASN A 29 -18.27 5.52 7.49
CA ASN A 29 -17.84 6.83 7.04
C ASN A 29 -16.35 6.83 6.71
N LEU A 30 -15.93 7.78 5.88
CA LEU A 30 -14.52 8.04 5.59
C LEU A 30 -14.09 9.35 6.24
N THR A 31 -12.92 9.30 6.84
CA THR A 31 -12.21 10.46 7.38
C THR A 31 -10.78 10.48 6.83
N PRO A 32 -10.05 11.59 6.92
CA PRO A 32 -8.64 11.61 6.54
C PRO A 32 -7.80 10.56 7.26
N ASN A 33 -8.17 10.15 8.48
CA ASN A 33 -7.48 9.12 9.25
C ASN A 33 -7.54 7.72 8.63
N ASP A 34 -8.42 7.52 7.66
CA ASP A 34 -8.57 6.25 6.96
C ASP A 34 -7.61 6.12 5.77
N PHE A 35 -6.68 7.07 5.56
CA PHE A 35 -5.86 7.10 4.35
C PHE A 35 -4.36 7.08 4.63
N ILE A 36 -3.64 6.38 3.74
CA ILE A 36 -2.19 6.43 3.61
C ILE A 36 -1.89 6.99 2.21
N LEU A 37 -1.13 8.10 2.12
CA LEU A 37 -0.81 8.74 0.85
C LEU A 37 0.47 8.14 0.24
N PRO A 38 0.40 7.42 -0.89
CA PRO A 38 1.58 6.94 -1.60
C PRO A 38 2.24 8.08 -2.39
N ILE A 39 3.56 8.21 -2.23
CA ILE A 39 4.39 9.23 -2.88
C ILE A 39 5.48 8.55 -3.70
N PHE A 40 5.55 8.87 -5.00
CA PHE A 40 6.62 8.41 -5.85
C PHE A 40 7.80 9.40 -5.86
N LEU A 41 8.99 8.87 -5.64
CA LEU A 41 10.24 9.63 -5.60
C LEU A 41 11.01 9.50 -6.92
N ILE A 42 11.70 10.56 -7.33
CA ILE A 42 12.59 10.56 -8.49
C ILE A 42 13.87 11.33 -8.17
N ASP A 43 14.99 10.93 -8.77
CA ASP A 43 16.26 11.67 -8.69
C ASP A 43 16.21 13.01 -9.46
N GLY A 44 17.01 13.96 -9.01
CA GLY A 44 17.16 15.28 -9.62
C GLY A 44 16.82 16.41 -8.68
N LYS A 45 16.56 17.59 -9.25
CA LYS A 45 16.26 18.83 -8.52
C LYS A 45 15.10 19.54 -9.19
N ASN A 46 14.17 20.06 -8.38
CA ASN A 46 13.04 20.89 -8.78
C ASN A 46 12.12 20.25 -9.82
N LYS A 47 11.91 18.92 -9.77
CA LYS A 47 11.04 18.21 -10.71
C LYS A 47 9.75 17.72 -10.06
N LYS A 48 8.66 17.86 -10.82
CA LYS A 48 7.37 17.20 -10.64
C LYS A 48 7.02 16.56 -11.98
N GLN A 49 7.13 15.23 -12.07
CA GLN A 49 6.96 14.49 -13.32
C GLN A 49 5.65 13.70 -13.30
N SER A 50 4.77 13.95 -14.28
CA SER A 50 3.52 13.19 -14.42
C SER A 50 3.78 11.72 -14.76
N ILE A 51 2.93 10.83 -14.24
CA ILE A 51 2.91 9.41 -14.60
C ILE A 51 1.77 9.22 -15.60
N LYS A 52 2.14 8.96 -16.88
CA LYS A 52 1.17 8.90 -17.99
C LYS A 52 0.04 7.88 -17.75
N SER A 53 0.36 6.74 -17.14
CA SER A 53 -0.58 5.68 -16.84
C SER A 53 -1.45 5.94 -15.61
N MET A 54 -1.20 7.02 -14.85
CA MET A 54 -1.92 7.37 -13.61
C MET A 54 -2.28 8.87 -13.62
N PRO A 55 -3.41 9.27 -14.21
CA PRO A 55 -3.82 10.67 -14.32
C PRO A 55 -3.83 11.38 -12.96
N GLY A 56 -3.17 12.54 -12.87
CA GLY A 56 -3.10 13.34 -11.64
C GLY A 56 -2.08 12.86 -10.59
N VAL A 57 -1.36 11.75 -10.84
CA VAL A 57 -0.28 11.25 -9.98
C VAL A 57 1.08 11.63 -10.56
N TYR A 58 2.02 11.97 -9.68
CA TYR A 58 3.34 12.48 -10.07
C TYR A 58 4.47 11.81 -9.30
N ARG A 59 5.66 11.80 -9.91
CA ARG A 59 6.93 11.57 -9.21
C ARG A 59 7.50 12.91 -8.78
N TYR A 60 8.11 12.94 -7.59
CA TYR A 60 8.64 14.18 -7.01
C TYR A 60 10.12 14.03 -6.65
N THR A 61 10.90 15.05 -6.91
CA THR A 61 12.26 15.15 -6.36
C THR A 61 12.22 15.48 -4.86
N ILE A 62 13.29 15.13 -4.15
CA ILE A 62 13.36 15.25 -2.69
C ILE A 62 13.10 16.69 -2.20
N ASP A 63 13.58 17.70 -2.94
CA ASP A 63 13.36 19.11 -2.63
C ASP A 63 11.88 19.55 -2.68
N LYS A 64 11.03 18.81 -3.40
CA LYS A 64 9.58 19.05 -3.49
C LYS A 64 8.76 18.33 -2.43
N LEU A 65 9.33 17.42 -1.65
CA LEU A 65 8.58 16.59 -0.69
C LEU A 65 7.89 17.41 0.38
N ASN A 66 8.52 18.48 0.86
CA ASN A 66 7.91 19.31 1.91
C ASN A 66 6.50 19.78 1.51
N ASN A 67 6.32 20.25 0.28
CA ASN A 67 5.01 20.75 -0.19
C ASN A 67 3.92 19.67 -0.17
N ILE A 68 4.29 18.40 -0.38
CA ILE A 68 3.33 17.29 -0.39
C ILE A 68 3.03 16.86 1.03
N VAL A 69 4.05 16.77 1.87
CA VAL A 69 3.90 16.41 3.28
C VAL A 69 3.10 17.49 4.02
N ASP A 70 3.39 18.79 3.80
CA ASP A 70 2.61 19.90 4.35
C ASP A 70 1.11 19.80 3.97
N ARG A 71 0.80 19.43 2.70
CA ARG A 71 -0.58 19.20 2.27
C ARG A 71 -1.21 17.97 2.93
N ALA A 72 -0.48 16.88 3.06
CA ALA A 72 -0.97 15.67 3.73
C ALA A 72 -1.33 15.95 5.20
N ILE A 73 -0.44 16.63 5.93
CA ILE A 73 -0.65 17.05 7.32
C ILE A 73 -1.87 17.99 7.42
N LYS A 74 -1.93 19.02 6.55
CA LYS A 74 -3.07 19.97 6.53
C LYS A 74 -4.41 19.28 6.29
N LYS A 75 -4.43 18.18 5.51
CA LYS A 75 -5.63 17.37 5.25
C LYS A 75 -5.93 16.37 6.36
N GLY A 76 -5.09 16.26 7.38
CA GLY A 76 -5.24 15.29 8.48
C GLY A 76 -4.88 13.86 8.10
N ILE A 77 -4.10 13.65 7.04
CA ILE A 77 -3.64 12.30 6.63
C ILE A 77 -2.54 11.87 7.62
N PRO A 78 -2.71 10.72 8.31
CA PRO A 78 -1.79 10.31 9.36
C PRO A 78 -0.47 9.71 8.86
N MET A 79 -0.45 9.20 7.62
CA MET A 79 0.71 8.45 7.12
C MET A 79 0.93 8.65 5.63
N ILE A 80 2.21 8.70 5.23
CA ILE A 80 2.65 8.65 3.84
C ILE A 80 3.42 7.36 3.57
N ALA A 81 3.39 6.88 2.32
CA ALA A 81 4.16 5.73 1.86
C ALA A 81 5.13 6.12 0.75
N LEU A 82 6.40 5.75 0.86
CA LEU A 82 7.46 6.16 -0.07
C LEU A 82 7.81 5.06 -1.07
N PHE A 83 7.77 5.37 -2.37
CA PHE A 83 8.10 4.45 -3.47
C PHE A 83 9.13 5.10 -4.41
N PRO A 84 10.33 4.53 -4.57
CA PRO A 84 11.37 5.12 -5.41
C PRO A 84 11.19 4.75 -6.89
N TYR A 85 11.46 5.71 -7.77
CA TYR A 85 11.81 5.44 -9.16
C TYR A 85 13.32 5.36 -9.27
N THR A 86 13.86 4.15 -9.32
CA THR A 86 15.29 3.92 -9.44
C THR A 86 15.71 3.93 -10.90
N GLU A 87 16.70 4.77 -11.25
CA GLU A 87 17.25 4.83 -12.60
C GLU A 87 17.89 3.50 -13.00
N LYS A 88 17.78 3.13 -14.29
CA LYS A 88 18.28 1.85 -14.80
C LYS A 88 19.76 1.59 -14.47
N ARG A 89 20.61 2.64 -14.49
CA ARG A 89 22.06 2.53 -14.18
C ARG A 89 22.36 2.12 -12.73
N LYS A 90 21.41 2.32 -11.82
CA LYS A 90 21.51 1.96 -10.39
C LYS A 90 20.92 0.58 -10.09
N LYS A 91 20.31 -0.06 -11.07
CA LYS A 91 19.74 -1.40 -10.93
C LYS A 91 20.74 -2.47 -11.31
N ASN A 92 20.79 -3.54 -10.52
CA ASN A 92 21.56 -4.74 -10.84
C ASN A 92 20.81 -6.00 -10.38
N ASP A 93 21.34 -7.18 -10.66
CA ASP A 93 20.65 -8.44 -10.34
C ASP A 93 20.55 -8.71 -8.83
N LEU A 94 21.40 -8.10 -8.03
CA LEU A 94 21.42 -8.23 -6.57
C LEU A 94 20.61 -7.14 -5.84
N GLY A 95 20.14 -6.12 -6.56
CA GLY A 95 19.37 -5.02 -5.95
C GLY A 95 20.17 -4.17 -4.95
N THR A 96 21.49 -4.04 -5.13
CA THR A 96 22.40 -3.42 -4.13
C THR A 96 22.07 -1.97 -3.79
N GLU A 97 21.40 -1.22 -4.68
CA GLU A 97 20.95 0.14 -4.36
C GLU A 97 19.94 0.16 -3.18
N ALA A 98 19.27 -0.96 -2.86
CA ALA A 98 18.43 -1.07 -1.66
C ALA A 98 19.19 -0.83 -0.36
N LEU A 99 20.48 -1.19 -0.32
CA LEU A 99 21.37 -1.08 0.82
C LEU A 99 22.26 0.17 0.80
N ASN A 100 22.10 1.03 -0.20
CA ASN A 100 22.84 2.29 -0.29
C ASN A 100 22.21 3.34 0.64
N GLU A 101 22.93 3.78 1.66
CA GLU A 101 22.48 4.81 2.62
C GLU A 101 22.09 6.14 1.95
N ASN A 102 22.57 6.40 0.74
CA ASN A 102 22.26 7.57 -0.07
C ASN A 102 21.18 7.31 -1.14
N ASN A 103 20.46 6.19 -1.09
CA ASN A 103 19.37 5.93 -2.01
C ASN A 103 18.21 6.94 -1.83
N LEU A 104 17.29 6.97 -2.79
CA LEU A 104 16.18 7.93 -2.78
C LEU A 104 15.30 7.84 -1.52
N VAL A 105 15.02 6.64 -1.02
CA VAL A 105 14.18 6.42 0.15
C VAL A 105 14.88 6.94 1.41
N CYS A 106 16.16 6.60 1.62
CA CYS A 106 16.94 7.04 2.77
C CYS A 106 17.04 8.58 2.83
N ARG A 107 17.35 9.22 1.71
CA ARG A 107 17.39 10.70 1.63
C ARG A 107 16.04 11.35 1.88
N ALA A 108 14.95 10.73 1.40
CA ALA A 108 13.59 11.23 1.65
C ALA A 108 13.21 11.10 3.12
N LEU A 109 13.50 9.95 3.75
CA LEU A 109 13.29 9.70 5.17
C LEU A 109 13.98 10.76 6.03
N GLN A 110 15.29 10.94 5.85
CA GLN A 110 16.06 11.95 6.58
C GLN A 110 15.47 13.36 6.43
N ARG A 111 15.12 13.76 5.20
CA ARG A 111 14.53 15.07 4.95
C ARG A 111 13.21 15.27 5.66
N ILE A 112 12.30 14.28 5.60
CA ILE A 112 10.98 14.36 6.20
C ILE A 112 11.10 14.34 7.73
N LYS A 113 11.86 13.39 8.29
CA LYS A 113 12.05 13.28 9.75
C LYS A 113 12.73 14.51 10.36
N ASN A 114 13.70 15.08 9.70
CA ASN A 114 14.38 16.31 10.19
C ASN A 114 13.39 17.47 10.31
N LYS A 115 12.41 17.60 9.39
CA LYS A 115 11.45 18.72 9.41
C LYS A 115 10.21 18.42 10.25
N TYR A 116 9.60 17.26 10.08
CA TYR A 116 8.26 16.97 10.61
C TYR A 116 8.27 16.06 11.86
N LYS A 117 9.40 15.43 12.16
CA LYS A 117 9.53 14.54 13.33
C LYS A 117 8.40 13.49 13.38
N ASN A 118 7.48 13.63 14.33
CA ASN A 118 6.36 12.73 14.56
C ASN A 118 4.99 13.28 14.13
N GLU A 119 4.96 14.39 13.36
CA GLU A 119 3.69 14.97 12.89
C GLU A 119 2.98 14.09 11.85
N ILE A 120 3.73 13.22 11.16
CA ILE A 120 3.20 12.29 10.16
C ILE A 120 4.01 10.99 10.19
N GLY A 121 3.33 9.83 10.12
CA GLY A 121 3.97 8.53 10.00
C GLY A 121 4.56 8.31 8.61
N ILE A 122 5.68 7.60 8.53
CA ILE A 122 6.32 7.27 7.25
C ILE A 122 6.39 5.75 7.10
N MET A 123 5.76 5.22 6.06
CA MET A 123 5.82 3.83 5.65
C MET A 123 6.81 3.66 4.51
N CYS A 124 7.68 2.66 4.58
CA CYS A 124 8.58 2.28 3.50
C CYS A 124 8.34 0.85 3.04
N ASP A 125 8.33 0.66 1.74
CA ASP A 125 8.29 -0.65 1.12
C ASP A 125 9.60 -1.40 1.34
N VAL A 126 9.54 -2.67 1.75
CA VAL A 126 10.70 -3.56 1.86
C VAL A 126 10.55 -4.64 0.79
N ALA A 127 11.25 -4.47 -0.30
CA ALA A 127 11.29 -5.35 -1.46
C ALA A 127 12.42 -4.93 -2.40
N LEU A 128 12.84 -5.82 -3.30
CA LEU A 128 13.97 -5.54 -4.19
C LEU A 128 13.56 -5.13 -5.62
N ASP A 129 12.30 -5.24 -6.02
CA ASP A 129 11.86 -4.96 -7.39
C ASP A 129 12.11 -3.51 -7.87
N PRO A 130 12.16 -2.45 -7.02
CA PRO A 130 12.61 -1.14 -7.46
C PRO A 130 14.11 -1.09 -7.82
N TYR A 131 14.91 -2.04 -7.34
CA TYR A 131 16.36 -2.02 -7.39
C TYR A 131 16.96 -3.11 -8.27
N THR A 132 16.19 -4.18 -8.57
CA THR A 132 16.67 -5.28 -9.42
C THR A 132 16.54 -4.96 -10.91
N SER A 133 17.50 -5.44 -11.73
CA SER A 133 17.49 -5.31 -13.19
C SER A 133 16.44 -6.20 -13.88
N HIS A 134 15.99 -7.25 -13.20
CA HIS A 134 15.00 -8.22 -13.68
C HIS A 134 13.58 -7.98 -13.17
N GLY A 135 13.36 -7.01 -12.25
CA GLY A 135 12.05 -6.58 -11.78
C GLY A 135 11.33 -7.54 -10.82
N HIS A 136 12.00 -8.54 -10.26
CA HIS A 136 11.48 -9.39 -9.19
C HIS A 136 11.76 -8.78 -7.81
N ASP A 137 10.92 -9.15 -6.83
CA ASP A 137 10.97 -8.64 -5.45
C ASP A 137 12.14 -9.24 -4.62
N GLY A 138 12.85 -10.24 -5.16
CA GLY A 138 13.99 -10.93 -4.53
C GLY A 138 15.05 -11.34 -5.54
N LEU A 139 16.06 -12.07 -5.07
CA LEU A 139 17.16 -12.58 -5.87
C LEU A 139 16.68 -13.65 -6.84
N LEU A 140 17.05 -13.54 -8.11
CA LEU A 140 16.62 -14.46 -9.18
C LEU A 140 17.73 -15.44 -9.57
N GLN A 141 17.45 -16.73 -9.48
CA GLN A 141 18.32 -17.78 -10.03
C GLN A 141 17.48 -18.77 -10.85
N ASN A 142 17.90 -19.10 -12.07
CA ASN A 142 17.21 -20.04 -12.95
C ASN A 142 15.70 -19.75 -13.10
N LYS A 143 15.32 -18.48 -13.20
CA LYS A 143 13.91 -18.00 -13.25
C LYS A 143 13.11 -18.21 -11.96
N TYR A 144 13.76 -18.57 -10.87
CA TYR A 144 13.18 -18.76 -9.56
C TYR A 144 13.70 -17.70 -8.58
N VAL A 145 12.82 -17.14 -7.75
CA VAL A 145 13.24 -16.21 -6.69
C VAL A 145 13.66 -17.04 -5.47
N LEU A 146 14.90 -16.81 -5.01
CA LEU A 146 15.48 -17.49 -3.87
C LEU A 146 14.92 -16.89 -2.59
N ASN A 147 14.25 -17.70 -1.76
CA ASN A 147 13.60 -17.24 -0.53
C ASN A 147 14.62 -16.78 0.51
N ASP A 148 15.44 -17.69 1.00
CA ASP A 148 16.31 -17.48 2.17
C ASP A 148 17.42 -16.45 1.91
N GLU A 149 17.97 -16.46 0.69
CA GLU A 149 18.98 -15.49 0.28
C GLU A 149 18.39 -14.08 0.13
N THR A 150 17.14 -13.99 -0.34
CA THR A 150 16.43 -12.72 -0.42
C THR A 150 16.20 -12.15 0.97
N ILE A 151 15.72 -12.94 1.92
CA ILE A 151 15.47 -12.51 3.30
C ILE A 151 16.69 -11.83 3.89
N LYS A 152 17.90 -12.35 3.68
CA LYS A 152 19.14 -11.76 4.22
C LYS A 152 19.31 -10.29 3.78
N ILE A 153 19.00 -9.99 2.52
CA ILE A 153 19.08 -8.61 2.00
C ILE A 153 17.93 -7.75 2.57
N LEU A 154 16.73 -8.34 2.72
CA LEU A 154 15.58 -7.62 3.29
C LEU A 154 15.80 -7.26 4.77
N LEU A 155 16.56 -8.05 5.53
CA LEU A 155 16.96 -7.71 6.90
C LEU A 155 17.79 -6.41 6.91
N ASP A 156 18.82 -6.33 6.09
CA ASP A 156 19.70 -5.16 6.01
C ASP A 156 18.95 -3.93 5.45
N GLN A 157 18.07 -4.13 4.45
CA GLN A 157 17.20 -3.06 3.94
C GLN A 157 16.27 -2.52 5.04
N SER A 158 15.66 -3.41 5.82
CA SER A 158 14.75 -3.05 6.91
C SER A 158 15.47 -2.27 8.00
N LEU A 159 16.64 -2.74 8.41
CA LEU A 159 17.46 -2.07 9.40
C LEU A 159 17.91 -0.68 8.93
N LEU A 160 18.39 -0.57 7.69
CA LEU A 160 18.78 0.71 7.09
C LEU A 160 17.60 1.70 7.08
N GLN A 161 16.42 1.28 6.64
CA GLN A 161 15.24 2.15 6.62
C GLN A 161 14.84 2.58 8.03
N ALA A 162 14.88 1.68 9.03
CA ALA A 162 14.61 2.01 10.43
C ALA A 162 15.62 3.03 10.99
N GLN A 163 16.92 2.86 10.71
CA GLN A 163 18.00 3.80 11.08
C GLN A 163 17.79 5.19 10.45
N MET A 164 17.25 5.26 9.24
CA MET A 164 16.92 6.51 8.55
C MET A 164 15.62 7.16 9.02
N GLY A 165 14.90 6.53 9.96
CA GLY A 165 13.70 7.09 10.61
C GLY A 165 12.37 6.61 10.02
N CYS A 166 12.33 5.45 9.39
CA CYS A 166 11.08 4.82 8.99
C CYS A 166 10.27 4.40 10.23
N ASP A 167 8.98 4.74 10.26
CA ASP A 167 8.09 4.37 11.37
C ASP A 167 7.45 2.99 11.15
N VAL A 168 7.12 2.67 9.89
CA VAL A 168 6.42 1.45 9.50
C VAL A 168 7.15 0.79 8.34
N LEU A 169 7.76 -0.35 8.58
CA LEU A 169 8.30 -1.19 7.52
C LEU A 169 7.19 -2.04 6.91
N ALA A 170 7.11 -2.07 5.59
CA ALA A 170 6.04 -2.75 4.89
C ALA A 170 6.58 -3.79 3.89
N PRO A 171 6.99 -4.99 4.37
CA PRO A 171 7.52 -6.05 3.51
C PRO A 171 6.50 -6.51 2.48
N SER A 172 6.80 -6.30 1.20
CA SER A 172 5.90 -6.60 0.08
C SER A 172 6.44 -7.66 -0.86
N ASP A 173 7.52 -8.31 -0.48
CA ASP A 173 8.28 -9.28 -1.26
C ASP A 173 7.60 -10.66 -1.37
N MET A 174 6.84 -11.07 -0.36
CA MET A 174 6.15 -12.37 -0.23
C MET A 174 7.09 -13.57 -0.03
N MET A 175 8.26 -13.37 0.58
CA MET A 175 9.12 -14.50 0.99
C MET A 175 8.61 -15.14 2.26
N ASP A 176 8.69 -16.47 2.37
CA ASP A 176 8.26 -17.21 3.56
C ASP A 176 9.14 -16.89 4.76
N GLY A 177 8.54 -16.60 5.93
CA GLY A 177 9.26 -16.35 7.19
C GLY A 177 9.89 -14.97 7.32
N ARG A 178 9.75 -14.08 6.33
CA ARG A 178 10.38 -12.76 6.30
C ARG A 178 9.99 -11.86 7.46
N ILE A 179 8.74 -11.92 7.88
CA ILE A 179 8.24 -11.05 8.95
C ILE A 179 8.92 -11.37 10.28
N GLY A 180 9.03 -12.67 10.61
CA GLY A 180 9.68 -13.13 11.82
C GLY A 180 11.17 -12.80 11.86
N GLU A 181 11.86 -12.98 10.75
CA GLU A 181 13.29 -12.67 10.67
C GLU A 181 13.53 -11.15 10.73
N ILE A 182 12.75 -10.32 10.04
CA ILE A 182 12.82 -8.85 10.14
C ILE A 182 12.54 -8.40 11.58
N ARG A 183 11.50 -8.91 12.25
CA ARG A 183 11.19 -8.55 13.64
C ARG A 183 12.34 -8.85 14.57
N LYS A 184 12.86 -10.09 14.55
CA LYS A 184 14.02 -10.50 15.35
C LYS A 184 15.25 -9.62 15.09
N TYR A 185 15.51 -9.30 13.81
CA TYR A 185 16.67 -8.50 13.42
C TYR A 185 16.57 -7.06 13.92
N LEU A 186 15.39 -6.43 13.80
CA LEU A 186 15.12 -5.10 14.34
C LEU A 186 15.26 -5.07 15.88
N ASP A 187 14.71 -6.06 16.57
CA ASP A 187 14.77 -6.14 18.03
C ASP A 187 16.20 -6.28 18.53
N LYS A 188 17.02 -7.10 17.85
CA LYS A 188 18.45 -7.25 18.12
C LYS A 188 19.22 -5.95 17.98
N HIS A 189 18.81 -5.08 17.06
CA HIS A 189 19.43 -3.77 16.80
C HIS A 189 18.75 -2.61 17.54
N ASN A 190 17.88 -2.89 18.55
CA ASN A 190 17.17 -1.93 19.38
C ASN A 190 16.09 -1.08 18.64
N PHE A 191 15.59 -1.53 17.49
CA PHE A 191 14.46 -0.95 16.79
C PHE A 191 13.12 -1.61 17.16
N LYS A 192 12.92 -1.86 18.46
CA LYS A 192 11.76 -2.60 19.01
C LYS A 192 10.41 -1.91 18.73
N MET A 193 10.41 -0.58 18.56
CA MET A 193 9.20 0.22 18.36
C MET A 193 8.89 0.50 16.88
N THR A 194 9.74 0.09 15.95
CA THR A 194 9.45 0.17 14.53
C THR A 194 8.36 -0.85 14.18
N GLN A 195 7.24 -0.36 13.63
CA GLN A 195 6.10 -1.21 13.28
C GLN A 195 6.35 -1.99 11.99
N ILE A 196 5.70 -3.15 11.88
CA ILE A 196 5.70 -3.98 10.67
C ILE A 196 4.27 -4.09 10.15
N LEU A 197 4.03 -3.54 8.95
CA LEU A 197 2.82 -3.73 8.16
C LEU A 197 3.09 -4.78 7.07
N SER A 198 2.75 -6.03 7.34
CA SER A 198 2.96 -7.07 6.33
C SER A 198 1.99 -6.96 5.17
N TYR A 199 2.51 -7.02 3.94
CA TYR A 199 1.71 -7.33 2.75
C TYR A 199 1.35 -8.84 2.76
N ALA A 200 0.70 -9.28 3.83
CA ALA A 200 0.38 -10.69 4.08
C ALA A 200 -0.43 -11.33 2.94
N VAL A 201 -1.24 -10.50 2.26
CA VAL A 201 -2.11 -10.96 1.17
C VAL A 201 -1.81 -10.15 -0.09
N LYS A 202 -0.81 -10.58 -0.87
CA LYS A 202 -0.45 -9.95 -2.14
C LYS A 202 -0.64 -10.92 -3.30
N TYR A 203 -1.64 -10.66 -4.12
CA TYR A 203 -1.97 -11.49 -5.28
C TYR A 203 -1.14 -11.13 -6.51
N ALA A 204 -0.79 -12.11 -7.33
CA ALA A 204 -0.27 -11.90 -8.68
C ALA A 204 -1.37 -11.32 -9.57
N SER A 205 -1.34 -10.00 -9.80
CA SER A 205 -2.46 -9.27 -10.38
C SER A 205 -2.08 -8.47 -11.62
N SER A 206 -3.01 -8.41 -12.57
CA SER A 206 -2.92 -7.52 -13.74
C SER A 206 -3.15 -6.05 -13.38
N PHE A 207 -3.73 -5.74 -12.23
CA PHE A 207 -3.95 -4.37 -11.75
C PHE A 207 -2.66 -3.60 -11.38
N TYR A 208 -1.48 -4.24 -11.40
CA TYR A 208 -0.19 -3.57 -11.12
C TYR A 208 0.44 -2.86 -12.33
N GLY A 209 -0.18 -2.93 -13.51
CA GLY A 209 0.40 -2.37 -14.74
C GLY A 209 0.89 -0.92 -14.59
N PRO A 210 0.04 0.05 -14.17
CA PRO A 210 0.44 1.45 -14.03
C PRO A 210 1.49 1.70 -12.95
N PHE A 211 1.53 0.93 -11.86
CA PHE A 211 2.57 1.03 -10.83
C PHE A 211 3.97 0.71 -11.38
N ARG A 212 4.07 -0.30 -12.26
CA ARG A 212 5.34 -0.63 -12.90
C ARG A 212 5.90 0.53 -13.73
N ASP A 213 5.03 1.32 -14.36
CA ASP A 213 5.43 2.57 -15.00
C ASP A 213 5.92 3.59 -13.95
N ALA A 214 5.19 3.75 -12.84
CA ALA A 214 5.50 4.70 -11.79
C ALA A 214 6.88 4.50 -11.16
N VAL A 215 7.29 3.24 -10.89
CA VAL A 215 8.60 2.89 -10.29
C VAL A 215 9.68 2.54 -11.32
N GLY A 216 9.38 2.66 -12.63
CA GLY A 216 10.36 2.40 -13.70
C GLY A 216 10.73 0.93 -13.87
N SER A 217 9.82 0.00 -13.55
CA SER A 217 9.99 -1.45 -13.73
C SER A 217 9.19 -2.01 -14.91
N LYS A 218 8.50 -1.15 -15.68
CA LYS A 218 7.79 -1.54 -16.91
C LYS A 218 8.77 -2.20 -17.88
N ASN A 219 8.42 -3.38 -18.38
CA ASN A 219 9.23 -4.19 -19.30
C ASN A 219 10.54 -4.78 -18.71
N LEU A 220 10.80 -4.68 -17.41
CA LEU A 220 11.95 -5.33 -16.77
C LEU A 220 11.64 -6.75 -16.32
N LEU A 221 10.38 -7.08 -16.02
CA LEU A 221 10.00 -8.36 -15.45
C LEU A 221 10.36 -9.52 -16.39
N LYS A 222 11.31 -10.35 -15.96
CA LYS A 222 11.73 -11.59 -16.63
C LYS A 222 10.96 -12.78 -16.03
N GLY A 223 9.95 -13.28 -16.73
CA GLY A 223 9.12 -14.40 -16.23
C GLY A 223 7.86 -13.93 -15.51
N SER A 224 7.46 -14.61 -14.46
CA SER A 224 6.21 -14.38 -13.73
C SER A 224 6.45 -14.31 -12.22
N LYS A 225 5.69 -13.47 -11.52
CA LYS A 225 5.69 -13.37 -10.05
C LYS A 225 4.79 -14.43 -9.38
N LYS A 226 4.14 -15.30 -10.14
CA LYS A 226 3.20 -16.32 -9.63
C LYS A 226 3.83 -17.42 -8.77
N ASN A 227 5.16 -17.53 -8.76
CA ASN A 227 5.87 -18.50 -7.93
C ASN A 227 6.10 -18.04 -6.48
N TYR A 228 5.76 -16.77 -6.17
CA TYR A 228 5.82 -16.23 -4.81
C TYR A 228 4.68 -15.27 -4.45
N GLN A 229 3.96 -14.69 -5.44
CA GLN A 229 2.72 -13.95 -5.18
C GLN A 229 1.53 -14.90 -5.33
N MET A 230 0.52 -14.73 -4.48
CA MET A 230 -0.65 -15.61 -4.39
C MET A 230 -1.45 -15.68 -5.70
N ASP A 231 -2.07 -16.81 -5.95
CA ASP A 231 -3.02 -16.96 -7.07
C ASP A 231 -4.36 -16.29 -6.71
N TYR A 232 -4.84 -15.42 -7.59
CA TYR A 232 -6.10 -14.68 -7.39
C TYR A 232 -7.35 -15.56 -7.28
N ARG A 233 -7.25 -16.85 -7.55
CA ARG A 233 -8.33 -17.84 -7.37
C ARG A 233 -8.45 -18.35 -5.93
N ASN A 234 -7.43 -18.12 -5.09
CA ASN A 234 -7.34 -18.69 -3.74
C ASN A 234 -7.75 -17.67 -2.68
N SER A 235 -8.67 -18.04 -1.81
CA SER A 235 -9.09 -17.22 -0.67
C SER A 235 -8.62 -17.76 0.68
N ASP A 236 -8.55 -19.07 0.83
CA ASP A 236 -8.19 -19.69 2.11
C ASP A 236 -6.68 -19.64 2.38
N GLU A 237 -5.87 -19.60 1.30
CA GLU A 237 -4.44 -19.32 1.36
C GLU A 237 -4.17 -17.97 2.04
N ALA A 238 -4.98 -16.93 1.74
CA ALA A 238 -4.85 -15.63 2.37
C ALA A 238 -4.97 -15.67 3.89
N LEU A 239 -5.86 -16.50 4.44
CA LEU A 239 -6.02 -16.65 5.89
C LEU A 239 -4.79 -17.35 6.51
N ARG A 240 -4.19 -18.29 5.81
CA ARG A 240 -2.96 -18.97 6.26
C ARG A 240 -1.77 -18.01 6.28
N GLU A 241 -1.58 -17.22 5.22
CA GLU A 241 -0.52 -16.21 5.13
C GLU A 241 -0.66 -15.18 6.26
N VAL A 242 -1.86 -14.65 6.48
CA VAL A 242 -2.12 -13.71 7.57
C VAL A 242 -1.84 -14.33 8.95
N ALA A 243 -2.24 -15.58 9.16
CA ALA A 243 -2.00 -16.28 10.43
C ALA A 243 -0.50 -16.45 10.71
N LEU A 244 0.29 -16.78 9.70
CA LEU A 244 1.75 -16.91 9.78
C LEU A 244 2.39 -15.55 10.10
N ASP A 245 2.08 -14.52 9.35
CA ASP A 245 2.65 -13.19 9.53
C ASP A 245 2.32 -12.58 10.91
N ILE A 246 1.10 -12.80 11.42
CA ILE A 246 0.72 -12.40 12.79
C ILE A 246 1.57 -13.15 13.83
N LYS A 247 1.73 -14.45 13.67
CA LYS A 247 2.56 -15.28 14.57
C LYS A 247 4.03 -14.87 14.53
N GLU A 248 4.50 -14.40 13.39
CA GLU A 248 5.84 -13.89 13.15
C GLU A 248 6.07 -12.48 13.71
N GLY A 249 5.04 -11.77 14.11
CA GLY A 249 5.14 -10.47 14.76
C GLY A 249 4.75 -9.26 13.89
N ALA A 250 3.88 -9.43 12.88
CA ALA A 250 3.27 -8.32 12.20
C ALA A 250 2.35 -7.52 13.14
N ASP A 251 2.48 -6.19 13.15
CA ASP A 251 1.60 -5.28 13.88
C ASP A 251 0.30 -5.02 13.12
N MET A 252 0.37 -5.05 11.80
CA MET A 252 -0.72 -4.80 10.86
C MET A 252 -0.55 -5.69 9.63
N VAL A 253 -1.66 -5.96 8.93
CA VAL A 253 -1.64 -6.73 7.67
C VAL A 253 -2.30 -5.96 6.54
N MET A 254 -1.89 -6.23 5.30
CA MET A 254 -2.41 -5.56 4.11
C MET A 254 -2.91 -6.58 3.07
N VAL A 255 -4.07 -6.27 2.48
CA VAL A 255 -4.62 -6.96 1.31
C VAL A 255 -4.34 -6.11 0.06
N LYS A 256 -3.70 -6.70 -0.95
CA LYS A 256 -3.28 -6.05 -2.21
C LYS A 256 -3.45 -6.99 -3.41
N PRO A 257 -4.18 -6.61 -4.46
CA PRO A 257 -5.02 -5.41 -4.61
C PRO A 257 -6.19 -5.37 -3.62
N GLY A 258 -6.95 -4.27 -3.63
CA GLY A 258 -8.02 -4.07 -2.66
C GLY A 258 -9.42 -4.27 -3.22
N LEU A 259 -9.86 -3.46 -4.20
CA LEU A 259 -11.25 -3.43 -4.67
C LEU A 259 -11.76 -4.79 -5.21
N PRO A 260 -10.99 -5.55 -6.01
CA PRO A 260 -11.41 -6.89 -6.44
C PRO A 260 -11.37 -7.96 -5.35
N TYR A 261 -10.87 -7.63 -4.15
CA TYR A 261 -10.63 -8.56 -3.03
C TYR A 261 -11.31 -8.09 -1.73
N LEU A 262 -12.48 -7.42 -1.84
CA LEU A 262 -13.27 -7.00 -0.68
C LEU A 262 -13.73 -8.18 0.18
N ASP A 263 -14.00 -9.32 -0.44
CA ASP A 263 -14.30 -10.59 0.24
C ASP A 263 -13.13 -11.06 1.11
N ILE A 264 -11.89 -10.90 0.63
CA ILE A 264 -10.69 -11.27 1.37
C ILE A 264 -10.46 -10.30 2.54
N ILE A 265 -10.60 -8.99 2.31
CA ILE A 265 -10.55 -7.99 3.40
C ILE A 265 -11.54 -8.35 4.50
N LYS A 266 -12.77 -8.68 4.11
CA LYS A 266 -13.85 -9.10 5.02
C LYS A 266 -13.48 -10.36 5.80
N LYS A 267 -13.03 -11.42 5.11
CA LYS A 267 -12.58 -12.68 5.73
C LYS A 267 -11.45 -12.45 6.72
N VAL A 268 -10.41 -11.69 6.34
CA VAL A 268 -9.29 -11.38 7.23
C VAL A 268 -9.76 -10.63 8.47
N LYS A 269 -10.59 -9.58 8.29
CA LYS A 269 -11.11 -8.78 9.41
C LYS A 269 -11.97 -9.58 10.38
N GLU A 270 -12.76 -10.50 9.90
CA GLU A 270 -13.64 -11.34 10.73
C GLU A 270 -12.87 -12.40 11.52
N ASN A 271 -11.85 -13.00 10.90
CA ASN A 271 -11.07 -14.08 11.52
C ASN A 271 -9.97 -13.56 12.45
N PHE A 272 -9.34 -12.42 12.14
CA PHE A 272 -8.22 -11.87 12.89
C PHE A 272 -8.57 -10.48 13.44
N LYS A 273 -8.38 -10.26 14.73
CA LYS A 273 -8.63 -8.96 15.39
C LYS A 273 -7.39 -8.04 15.31
N ILE A 274 -6.74 -8.03 14.15
CA ILE A 274 -5.59 -7.19 13.82
C ILE A 274 -6.05 -6.00 12.96
N PRO A 275 -5.33 -4.86 12.94
CA PRO A 275 -5.57 -3.81 11.95
C PRO A 275 -5.33 -4.33 10.52
N VAL A 276 -6.33 -4.16 9.65
CA VAL A 276 -6.29 -4.57 8.24
C VAL A 276 -6.21 -3.35 7.36
N MET A 277 -5.15 -3.25 6.56
CA MET A 277 -5.01 -2.23 5.53
C MET A 277 -5.40 -2.78 4.17
N ALA A 278 -5.86 -1.93 3.28
CA ALA A 278 -6.14 -2.27 1.89
C ALA A 278 -5.36 -1.37 0.95
N TYR A 279 -4.89 -1.89 -0.18
CA TYR A 279 -4.26 -1.07 -1.21
C TYR A 279 -5.17 -0.94 -2.43
N GLN A 280 -5.73 0.25 -2.64
CA GLN A 280 -6.33 0.61 -3.93
C GLN A 280 -5.20 0.83 -4.92
N VAL A 281 -4.86 -0.22 -5.68
CA VAL A 281 -3.66 -0.20 -6.53
C VAL A 281 -3.85 0.65 -7.79
N SER A 282 -2.74 0.87 -8.47
CA SER A 282 -2.65 1.75 -9.63
C SER A 282 -3.63 1.42 -10.77
N GLY A 283 -3.89 0.14 -11.01
CA GLY A 283 -4.86 -0.29 -12.03
C GLY A 283 -6.29 0.03 -11.64
N GLU A 284 -6.65 -0.16 -10.37
CA GLU A 284 -7.97 0.21 -9.84
C GLU A 284 -8.19 1.72 -9.99
N TYR A 285 -7.22 2.51 -9.51
CA TYR A 285 -7.22 3.97 -9.65
C TYR A 285 -7.36 4.42 -11.11
N SER A 286 -6.54 3.86 -11.99
CA SER A 286 -6.51 4.26 -13.40
C SER A 286 -7.79 3.89 -14.14
N LEU A 287 -8.42 2.75 -13.82
CA LEU A 287 -9.70 2.35 -14.37
C LEU A 287 -10.82 3.33 -13.97
N LEU A 288 -10.86 3.75 -12.70
CA LEU A 288 -11.83 4.75 -12.24
C LEU A 288 -11.62 6.10 -12.94
N GLU A 289 -10.39 6.61 -13.01
CA GLU A 289 -10.08 7.87 -13.69
C GLU A 289 -10.41 7.81 -15.19
N HIS A 290 -10.15 6.68 -15.86
CA HIS A 290 -10.51 6.48 -17.26
C HIS A 290 -12.02 6.34 -17.46
N GLY A 291 -12.73 5.68 -16.56
CA GLY A 291 -14.19 5.59 -16.57
C GLY A 291 -14.83 6.97 -16.46
N ILE A 292 -14.36 7.79 -15.52
CA ILE A 292 -14.83 9.18 -15.34
C ILE A 292 -14.52 10.04 -16.59
N LYS A 293 -13.29 9.94 -17.09
CA LYS A 293 -12.84 10.74 -18.26
C LYS A 293 -13.65 10.45 -19.53
N ASN A 294 -14.14 9.22 -19.69
CA ASN A 294 -14.89 8.77 -20.86
C ASN A 294 -16.40 8.70 -20.59
N ASP A 295 -16.91 9.38 -19.56
CA ASP A 295 -18.33 9.47 -19.20
C ASP A 295 -19.03 8.11 -19.01
N LEU A 296 -18.26 7.05 -18.66
CA LEU A 296 -18.82 5.75 -18.32
C LEU A 296 -19.40 5.70 -16.90
N THR A 297 -18.97 6.62 -16.06
CA THR A 297 -19.43 6.80 -14.68
C THR A 297 -19.16 8.23 -14.20
N ASP A 298 -19.87 8.68 -13.18
CA ASP A 298 -19.62 9.97 -12.54
C ASP A 298 -18.53 9.89 -11.43
N ARG A 299 -18.15 11.04 -10.86
CA ARG A 299 -17.11 11.12 -9.84
C ARG A 299 -17.48 10.47 -8.50
N ASN A 300 -18.77 10.21 -8.24
CA ASN A 300 -19.21 9.58 -6.99
C ASN A 300 -18.70 8.12 -6.87
N ILE A 301 -18.33 7.49 -7.99
CA ILE A 301 -17.72 6.16 -7.99
C ILE A 301 -16.44 6.10 -7.14
N ILE A 302 -15.72 7.23 -7.00
CA ILE A 302 -14.52 7.31 -6.17
C ILE A 302 -14.91 7.10 -4.70
N LEU A 303 -15.87 7.88 -4.21
CA LEU A 303 -16.37 7.75 -2.83
C LEU A 303 -16.96 6.37 -2.59
N GLU A 304 -17.79 5.86 -3.52
CA GLU A 304 -18.40 4.54 -3.41
C GLU A 304 -17.33 3.44 -3.32
N SER A 305 -16.29 3.50 -4.16
CA SER A 305 -15.18 2.53 -4.11
C SER A 305 -14.42 2.58 -2.79
N LEU A 306 -14.16 3.78 -2.25
CA LEU A 306 -13.44 3.95 -0.98
C LEU A 306 -14.28 3.50 0.22
N ILE A 307 -15.58 3.81 0.24
CA ILE A 307 -16.51 3.31 1.28
C ILE A 307 -16.60 1.78 1.26
N SER A 308 -16.50 1.16 0.08
CA SER A 308 -16.56 -0.31 -0.02
C SER A 308 -15.41 -1.01 0.73
N PHE A 309 -14.22 -0.42 0.77
CA PHE A 309 -13.11 -0.90 1.60
C PHE A 309 -13.43 -0.84 3.10
N LYS A 310 -13.99 0.29 3.56
CA LYS A 310 -14.42 0.45 4.96
C LYS A 310 -15.49 -0.56 5.32
N ARG A 311 -16.51 -0.71 4.46
CA ARG A 311 -17.59 -1.69 4.66
C ARG A 311 -17.06 -3.12 4.68
N ALA A 312 -16.01 -3.43 3.95
CA ALA A 312 -15.32 -4.73 4.02
C ALA A 312 -14.50 -4.90 5.32
N GLY A 313 -14.21 -3.82 6.05
CA GLY A 313 -13.53 -3.87 7.35
C GLY A 313 -12.09 -3.33 7.33
N ALA A 314 -11.64 -2.68 6.26
CA ALA A 314 -10.34 -2.04 6.23
C ALA A 314 -10.24 -0.92 7.28
N ASN A 315 -9.17 -0.90 8.05
CA ASN A 315 -8.84 0.18 8.98
C ASN A 315 -8.33 1.42 8.25
N ALA A 316 -7.43 1.23 7.27
CA ALA A 316 -6.98 2.30 6.40
C ALA A 316 -6.75 1.80 4.96
N ILE A 317 -6.67 2.76 4.04
CA ILE A 317 -6.57 2.52 2.60
C ILE A 317 -5.36 3.28 2.06
N VAL A 318 -4.41 2.56 1.46
CA VAL A 318 -3.40 3.19 0.62
C VAL A 318 -4.07 3.57 -0.70
N SER A 319 -4.22 4.86 -0.96
CA SER A 319 -4.91 5.34 -2.16
C SER A 319 -4.29 6.62 -2.71
N TYR A 320 -4.18 6.69 -4.02
CA TYR A 320 -3.76 7.90 -4.75
C TYR A 320 -4.78 9.03 -4.67
N TYR A 321 -6.02 8.73 -4.27
CA TYR A 321 -7.05 9.73 -3.98
C TYR A 321 -6.80 10.49 -2.69
N ALA A 322 -5.93 10.03 -1.81
CA ALA A 322 -5.60 10.69 -0.56
C ALA A 322 -5.12 12.16 -0.74
N ASP A 323 -4.39 12.48 -1.81
CA ASP A 323 -4.00 13.88 -2.11
C ASP A 323 -5.18 14.79 -2.52
N ARG A 324 -6.37 14.21 -2.80
CA ARG A 324 -7.58 14.92 -3.28
C ARG A 324 -8.81 14.70 -2.39
N LEU A 325 -8.62 14.37 -1.12
CA LEU A 325 -9.72 14.05 -0.18
C LEU A 325 -10.74 15.16 -0.04
N ASP A 326 -10.30 16.42 -0.05
CA ASP A 326 -11.15 17.62 -0.01
C ASP A 326 -12.16 17.70 -1.18
N GLN A 327 -11.95 16.95 -2.25
CA GLN A 327 -12.86 16.85 -3.39
C GLN A 327 -13.80 15.63 -3.31
N ILE A 328 -13.59 14.74 -2.36
CA ILE A 328 -14.26 13.44 -2.25
C ILE A 328 -15.07 13.33 -0.97
N ILE A 329 -14.50 13.76 0.15
CA ILE A 329 -15.13 13.77 1.47
C ILE A 329 -15.56 15.21 1.78
N LYS A 330 -16.84 15.40 2.08
CA LYS A 330 -17.38 16.70 2.52
C LYS A 330 -17.35 16.85 4.02
#